data_0ebbd46badc21d61d0d3c46fabe5a422
#
_entry.id   0ebbd46badc21d61d0d3c46fabe5a422
#
_cell.length_a   1.000
_cell.length_b   1.000
_cell.length_c   1.000
_cell.angle_alpha   90.00
_cell.angle_beta   90.00
_cell.angle_gamma   90.00
#
_symmetry.space_group_name_H-M   'P 1'
#
loop_
_entity.id
_entity.type
_entity.pdbx_description
1 polymer ?
#
loop_
_entity_poly.entity_id
_entity_poly.type
_entity_poly.pdbx_seq_one_letter_code
_entity_poly.pdbx_strand_id
1 'polypeptide(L)'
;MLPPNVPKEDFEKLPHQPGVYYFHNEKGKVVYVGKARDLRNRVNSHFSNNSDSRQKQNFLRYVHSISFQTCATELMACILESSEIKKMWPAFNYSQKRWEDVFGIYCYEDQNGYLRLAIEKNKKQLEPVHSFHYLVEGHAILRKLISDYSLCPRLCFMQKSEEPCGTDCNGACMQKEDTTSYNARVEAAIHSLNDQPSFAIVDRGLKKDEQSCILVLNGRVYGMGYLPTDIQVADLESLKDHVQPYKENSYIRHLVHSFASKYPSKVYPVTKPAIEDFYQPAFY
;
A
#
# COMPACT_ATOMS: atom_id res chain seq x y z
N MET A 1 32.86 12.41 13.03
CA MET A 1 33.88 12.54 11.95
C MET A 1 33.19 12.18 10.65
N LEU A 2 33.28 12.97 9.59
CA LEU A 2 32.71 12.62 8.28
C LEU A 2 33.47 11.39 7.72
N PRO A 3 32.79 10.48 7.00
CA PRO A 3 33.46 9.34 6.41
C PRO A 3 34.49 9.79 5.36
N PRO A 4 35.65 9.16 5.30
CA PRO A 4 36.76 9.62 4.43
C PRO A 4 36.42 9.54 2.92
N ASN A 5 35.39 8.78 2.55
CA ASN A 5 35.04 8.52 1.16
C ASN A 5 33.90 9.38 0.62
N VAL A 6 33.22 10.18 1.46
CA VAL A 6 32.06 10.99 1.04
C VAL A 6 32.45 12.47 1.03
N PRO A 7 32.22 13.19 -0.09
CA PRO A 7 32.49 14.61 -0.18
C PRO A 7 31.73 15.43 0.88
N LYS A 8 32.43 16.39 1.52
CA LYS A 8 31.80 17.26 2.52
C LYS A 8 30.64 18.07 1.93
N GLU A 9 30.75 18.43 0.67
CA GLU A 9 29.73 19.16 -0.09
C GLU A 9 28.39 18.41 -0.17
N ASP A 10 28.39 17.07 -0.19
CA ASP A 10 27.16 16.27 -0.22
C ASP A 10 26.36 16.45 1.07
N PHE A 11 27.03 16.60 2.22
CA PHE A 11 26.38 16.91 3.50
C PHE A 11 25.89 18.35 3.60
N GLU A 12 26.64 19.29 3.03
CA GLU A 12 26.30 20.72 3.06
C GLU A 12 25.06 21.05 2.24
N LYS A 13 24.83 20.31 1.14
CA LYS A 13 23.64 20.43 0.27
C LYS A 13 22.36 19.89 0.89
N LEU A 14 22.44 19.05 1.93
CA LEU A 14 21.24 18.44 2.54
C LEU A 14 20.37 19.49 3.23
N PRO A 15 19.09 19.60 2.85
CA PRO A 15 18.18 20.55 3.48
C PRO A 15 17.58 19.99 4.78
N HIS A 16 17.05 20.90 5.62
CA HIS A 16 16.20 20.57 6.77
C HIS A 16 14.75 20.39 6.35
N GLN A 17 14.49 19.41 5.48
CA GLN A 17 13.17 19.12 4.91
C GLN A 17 12.93 17.60 4.85
N PRO A 18 11.65 17.16 4.81
CA PRO A 18 11.34 15.77 4.53
C PRO A 18 11.83 15.33 3.16
N GLY A 19 12.14 14.03 3.02
CA GLY A 19 12.54 13.49 1.74
C GLY A 19 13.15 12.10 1.82
N VAL A 20 13.68 11.68 0.69
CA VAL A 20 14.40 10.41 0.51
C VAL A 20 15.86 10.72 0.15
N TYR A 21 16.77 10.00 0.77
CA TYR A 21 18.20 10.07 0.49
C TYR A 21 18.69 8.74 -0.07
N TYR A 22 19.72 8.85 -0.92
CA TYR A 22 20.32 7.73 -1.63
C TYR A 22 21.80 7.69 -1.34
N PHE A 23 22.31 6.56 -0.87
CA PHE A 23 23.74 6.32 -0.74
C PHE A 23 24.25 5.54 -1.94
N HIS A 24 25.30 6.07 -2.56
CA HIS A 24 25.92 5.52 -3.75
C HIS A 24 27.29 4.93 -3.43
N ASN A 25 27.64 3.83 -4.11
CA ASN A 25 28.99 3.29 -4.04
C ASN A 25 29.95 4.03 -4.99
N GLU A 26 31.23 3.63 -5.01
CA GLU A 26 32.27 4.17 -5.88
C GLU A 26 31.90 4.19 -7.38
N LYS A 27 31.06 3.23 -7.83
CA LYS A 27 30.58 3.13 -9.21
C LYS A 27 29.31 3.94 -9.47
N GLY A 28 28.86 4.77 -8.53
CA GLY A 28 27.63 5.56 -8.63
C GLY A 28 26.34 4.74 -8.48
N LYS A 29 26.41 3.43 -8.19
CA LYS A 29 25.22 2.60 -7.98
C LYS A 29 24.62 2.84 -6.60
N VAL A 30 23.28 3.03 -6.53
CA VAL A 30 22.55 3.14 -5.26
C VAL A 30 22.66 1.83 -4.47
N VAL A 31 23.19 1.91 -3.26
CA VAL A 31 23.36 0.78 -2.34
C VAL A 31 22.40 0.81 -1.16
N TYR A 32 21.86 2.00 -0.85
CA TYR A 32 20.86 2.19 0.19
C TYR A 32 19.94 3.37 -0.15
N VAL A 33 18.66 3.23 0.16
CA VAL A 33 17.64 4.28 0.10
C VAL A 33 17.03 4.42 1.49
N GLY A 34 16.80 5.64 1.95
CA GLY A 34 16.17 5.89 3.23
C GLY A 34 15.35 7.16 3.24
N LYS A 35 14.29 7.18 4.05
CA LYS A 35 13.45 8.37 4.26
C LYS A 35 13.90 9.18 5.47
N ALA A 36 13.53 10.45 5.48
CA ALA A 36 13.76 11.36 6.60
C ALA A 36 12.59 12.35 6.77
N ARG A 37 12.34 12.77 8.00
CA ARG A 37 11.57 14.00 8.32
C ARG A 37 12.43 15.25 8.14
N ASP A 38 13.73 15.08 8.31
CA ASP A 38 14.77 16.06 8.15
C ASP A 38 15.97 15.34 7.54
N LEU A 39 16.23 15.59 6.26
CA LEU A 39 17.27 14.94 5.48
C LEU A 39 18.66 15.14 6.09
N ARG A 40 19.00 16.38 6.49
CA ARG A 40 20.31 16.71 7.04
C ARG A 40 20.55 15.97 8.36
N ASN A 41 19.60 16.03 9.29
CA ASN A 41 19.73 15.39 10.59
C ASN A 41 19.81 13.86 10.44
N ARG A 42 18.98 13.29 9.58
CA ARG A 42 18.93 11.83 9.38
C ARG A 42 20.19 11.29 8.76
N VAL A 43 20.70 11.94 7.70
CA VAL A 43 21.93 11.51 7.05
C VAL A 43 23.12 11.65 8.00
N ASN A 44 23.26 12.79 8.68
CA ASN A 44 24.31 12.96 9.68
C ASN A 44 24.27 11.90 10.79
N SER A 45 23.08 11.47 11.22
CA SER A 45 22.92 10.43 12.24
C SER A 45 23.47 9.05 11.82
N HIS A 46 23.55 8.76 10.53
CA HIS A 46 24.18 7.52 10.04
C HIS A 46 25.69 7.52 10.27
N PHE A 47 26.32 8.68 10.19
CA PHE A 47 27.77 8.84 10.27
C PHE A 47 28.26 9.31 11.65
N SER A 48 27.35 9.63 12.58
CA SER A 48 27.70 9.86 13.98
C SER A 48 27.95 8.52 14.67
N ASN A 49 29.02 8.43 15.48
CA ASN A 49 29.52 7.20 16.14
C ASN A 49 28.55 6.53 17.13
N ASN A 50 27.29 7.00 17.25
CA ASN A 50 26.29 6.51 18.19
C ASN A 50 25.39 5.38 17.65
N SER A 51 25.73 4.71 16.55
CA SER A 51 24.90 3.62 16.05
C SER A 51 25.36 2.27 16.60
N ASP A 52 24.56 1.67 17.49
CA ASP A 52 24.85 0.46 18.26
C ASP A 52 24.91 -0.86 17.46
N SER A 53 24.74 -0.87 16.15
CA SER A 53 24.80 -2.11 15.38
C SER A 53 25.97 -2.17 14.40
N ARG A 54 26.85 -3.16 14.59
CA ARG A 54 27.96 -3.48 13.66
C ARG A 54 27.49 -3.66 12.21
N GLN A 55 26.26 -4.12 11.99
CA GLN A 55 25.71 -4.30 10.65
C GLN A 55 25.40 -2.97 9.96
N LYS A 56 24.93 -1.94 10.70
CA LYS A 56 24.70 -0.59 10.18
C LYS A 56 26.00 0.11 9.83
N GLN A 57 27.07 -0.12 10.58
CA GLN A 57 28.39 0.46 10.30
C GLN A 57 29.06 -0.18 9.07
N ASN A 58 28.78 -1.47 8.80
CA ASN A 58 29.46 -2.20 7.72
C ASN A 58 29.10 -1.69 6.32
N PHE A 59 27.87 -1.20 6.08
CA PHE A 59 27.53 -0.71 4.75
C PHE A 59 28.04 0.72 4.48
N LEU A 60 28.25 1.54 5.53
CA LEU A 60 28.72 2.92 5.38
C LEU A 60 30.11 3.02 4.74
N ARG A 61 30.95 1.98 4.88
CA ARG A 61 32.24 1.91 4.19
C ARG A 61 32.15 1.86 2.67
N TYR A 62 30.99 1.47 2.14
CA TYR A 62 30.73 1.40 0.70
C TYR A 62 30.12 2.68 0.14
N VAL A 63 29.84 3.68 0.99
CA VAL A 63 29.22 4.94 0.58
C VAL A 63 30.30 5.91 0.11
N HIS A 64 30.16 6.40 -1.13
CA HIS A 64 31.09 7.35 -1.75
C HIS A 64 30.42 8.67 -2.14
N SER A 65 29.10 8.68 -2.32
CA SER A 65 28.34 9.92 -2.53
C SER A 65 26.92 9.81 -2.03
N ILE A 66 26.27 10.98 -1.84
CA ILE A 66 24.91 11.10 -1.34
C ILE A 66 24.12 11.97 -2.29
N SER A 67 22.95 11.47 -2.71
CA SER A 67 21.93 12.30 -3.36
C SER A 67 20.62 12.25 -2.57
N PHE A 68 19.71 13.17 -2.86
CA PHE A 68 18.43 13.24 -2.17
C PHE A 68 17.33 13.80 -3.07
N GLN A 69 16.09 13.51 -2.70
CA GLN A 69 14.90 14.12 -3.25
C GLN A 69 14.05 14.64 -2.10
N THR A 70 13.72 15.93 -2.13
CA THR A 70 12.84 16.56 -1.13
C THR A 70 11.39 16.15 -1.36
N CYS A 71 10.64 15.98 -0.27
CA CYS A 71 9.21 15.77 -0.27
C CYS A 71 8.56 16.82 0.63
N ALA A 72 7.34 17.25 0.30
CA ALA A 72 6.61 18.22 1.12
C ALA A 72 6.23 17.64 2.49
N THR A 73 5.95 16.32 2.54
CA THR A 73 5.50 15.65 3.76
C THR A 73 6.26 14.34 4.02
N GLU A 74 6.24 13.90 5.28
CA GLU A 74 6.80 12.58 5.64
C GLU A 74 6.07 11.44 4.96
N LEU A 75 4.74 11.57 4.77
CA LEU A 75 3.93 10.53 4.11
C LEU A 75 4.40 10.33 2.66
N MET A 76 4.61 11.42 1.91
CA MET A 76 5.19 11.34 0.56
C MET A 76 6.58 10.70 0.57
N ALA A 77 7.43 11.07 1.54
CA ALA A 77 8.76 10.47 1.66
C ALA A 77 8.70 8.95 1.94
N CYS A 78 7.70 8.48 2.71
CA CYS A 78 7.47 7.04 2.94
C CYS A 78 7.07 6.30 1.65
N ILE A 79 6.17 6.88 0.86
CA ILE A 79 5.71 6.30 -0.40
C ILE A 79 6.87 6.25 -1.40
N LEU A 80 7.60 7.36 -1.53
CA LEU A 80 8.75 7.45 -2.43
C LEU A 80 9.84 6.45 -2.05
N GLU A 81 10.24 6.38 -0.76
CA GLU A 81 11.23 5.40 -0.29
C GLU A 81 10.85 3.97 -0.67
N SER A 82 9.61 3.58 -0.38
CA SER A 82 9.13 2.22 -0.69
C SER A 82 9.16 1.92 -2.19
N SER A 83 8.77 2.88 -3.02
CA SER A 83 8.81 2.76 -4.48
C SER A 83 10.24 2.65 -5.00
N GLU A 84 11.14 3.53 -4.54
CA GLU A 84 12.53 3.56 -4.97
C GLU A 84 13.30 2.30 -4.54
N ILE A 85 13.04 1.76 -3.34
CA ILE A 85 13.63 0.48 -2.90
C ILE A 85 13.20 -0.66 -3.82
N LYS A 86 11.93 -0.71 -4.23
CA LYS A 86 11.45 -1.75 -5.17
C LYS A 86 12.02 -1.59 -6.57
N LYS A 87 12.16 -0.36 -7.04
CA LYS A 87 12.69 -0.04 -8.37
C LYS A 87 14.18 -0.32 -8.48
N MET A 88 14.98 0.12 -7.50
CA MET A 88 16.45 0.06 -7.55
C MET A 88 17.02 -1.19 -6.92
N TRP A 89 16.26 -1.89 -6.06
CA TRP A 89 16.66 -3.08 -5.32
C TRP A 89 18.02 -2.94 -4.62
N PRO A 90 18.24 -1.90 -3.77
CA PRO A 90 19.55 -1.58 -3.23
C PRO A 90 20.10 -2.68 -2.33
N ALA A 91 21.42 -2.90 -2.32
CA ALA A 91 22.03 -4.03 -1.61
C ALA A 91 21.67 -4.09 -0.12
N PHE A 92 21.60 -2.93 0.55
CA PHE A 92 21.46 -2.85 2.01
C PHE A 92 20.06 -2.52 2.54
N ASN A 93 19.02 -2.45 1.69
CA ASN A 93 17.62 -2.37 2.12
C ASN A 93 17.03 -3.79 2.26
N TYR A 94 17.21 -4.44 3.41
CA TYR A 94 16.78 -5.84 3.58
C TYR A 94 15.29 -6.00 3.88
N SER A 95 14.73 -5.18 4.78
CA SER A 95 13.37 -5.37 5.30
C SER A 95 12.29 -4.98 4.31
N GLN A 96 12.43 -3.86 3.60
CA GLN A 96 11.38 -3.34 2.71
C GLN A 96 11.28 -4.03 1.34
N LYS A 97 12.29 -4.81 0.96
CA LYS A 97 12.26 -5.61 -0.28
C LYS A 97 11.20 -6.71 -0.27
N ARG A 98 10.82 -7.19 0.92
CA ARG A 98 9.93 -8.34 1.13
C ARG A 98 8.47 -7.96 1.39
N TRP A 99 8.12 -6.67 1.33
CA TRP A 99 6.75 -6.21 1.50
C TRP A 99 5.95 -6.43 0.22
N GLU A 100 5.63 -7.67 -0.07
CA GLU A 100 4.68 -8.07 -1.10
C GLU A 100 3.47 -8.69 -0.41
N ASP A 101 2.31 -8.57 -1.04
CA ASP A 101 1.14 -9.28 -0.58
C ASP A 101 1.41 -10.78 -0.75
N VAL A 102 1.42 -11.49 0.38
CA VAL A 102 1.78 -12.91 0.43
C VAL A 102 0.54 -13.79 0.32
N PHE A 103 -0.61 -13.26 0.70
CA PHE A 103 -1.88 -13.96 0.76
C PHE A 103 -2.95 -13.21 -0.03
N GLY A 104 -3.97 -13.94 -0.44
CA GLY A 104 -5.17 -13.40 -1.06
C GLY A 104 -6.42 -14.17 -0.68
N ILE A 105 -7.56 -13.50 -0.80
CA ILE A 105 -8.87 -14.14 -0.80
C ILE A 105 -9.15 -14.56 -2.25
N TYR A 106 -9.45 -15.84 -2.43
CA TYR A 106 -9.81 -16.43 -3.72
C TYR A 106 -11.26 -16.87 -3.68
N CYS A 107 -11.97 -16.67 -4.79
CA CYS A 107 -13.33 -17.15 -4.99
C CYS A 107 -13.30 -18.31 -6.00
N TYR A 108 -13.98 -19.39 -5.69
CA TYR A 108 -14.17 -20.52 -6.60
C TYR A 108 -15.50 -21.21 -6.32
N GLU A 109 -16.04 -21.89 -7.32
CA GLU A 109 -17.26 -22.67 -7.22
C GLU A 109 -16.93 -24.09 -6.77
N ASP A 110 -17.69 -24.64 -5.83
CA ASP A 110 -17.57 -26.03 -5.44
C ASP A 110 -18.45 -26.96 -6.31
N GLN A 111 -18.32 -28.28 -6.12
CA GLN A 111 -19.04 -29.29 -6.90
C GLN A 111 -20.58 -29.17 -6.79
N ASN A 112 -21.10 -28.51 -5.78
CA ASN A 112 -22.53 -28.28 -5.57
C ASN A 112 -23.01 -26.93 -6.11
N GLY A 113 -22.12 -26.14 -6.77
CA GLY A 113 -22.45 -24.86 -7.34
C GLY A 113 -22.37 -23.68 -6.35
N TYR A 114 -21.87 -23.88 -5.12
CA TYR A 114 -21.70 -22.80 -4.15
C TYR A 114 -20.36 -22.08 -4.34
N LEU A 115 -20.39 -20.76 -4.39
CA LEU A 115 -19.17 -19.93 -4.34
C LEU A 115 -18.55 -20.00 -2.95
N ARG A 116 -17.24 -20.21 -2.91
CA ARG A 116 -16.45 -20.33 -1.69
C ARG A 116 -15.36 -19.28 -1.67
N LEU A 117 -15.10 -18.71 -0.49
CA LEU A 117 -14.01 -17.76 -0.27
C LEU A 117 -12.91 -18.41 0.57
N ALA A 118 -11.73 -18.55 -0.01
CA ALA A 118 -10.58 -19.13 0.67
C ALA A 118 -9.42 -18.13 0.79
N ILE A 119 -8.72 -18.18 1.92
CA ILE A 119 -7.46 -17.45 2.08
C ILE A 119 -6.32 -18.39 1.70
N GLU A 120 -5.56 -18.03 0.68
CA GLU A 120 -4.39 -18.78 0.22
C GLU A 120 -3.17 -17.89 0.00
N LYS A 121 -2.00 -18.51 -0.11
CA LYS A 121 -0.80 -17.80 -0.57
C LYS A 121 -0.97 -17.38 -2.02
N ASN A 122 -0.51 -16.18 -2.34
CA ASN A 122 -0.58 -15.66 -3.70
C ASN A 122 0.11 -16.61 -4.69
N LYS A 123 -0.63 -17.00 -5.71
CA LYS A 123 -0.18 -17.86 -6.82
C LYS A 123 -0.03 -16.99 -8.07
N LYS A 124 1.05 -17.16 -8.82
CA LYS A 124 1.32 -16.37 -10.03
C LYS A 124 0.26 -16.51 -11.14
N GLN A 125 -0.55 -17.56 -11.10
CA GLN A 125 -1.49 -17.91 -12.15
C GLN A 125 -2.95 -17.56 -11.83
N LEU A 126 -3.26 -17.17 -10.59
CA LEU A 126 -4.61 -16.86 -10.14
C LEU A 126 -4.63 -15.47 -9.50
N GLU A 127 -5.54 -14.62 -9.95
CA GLU A 127 -5.74 -13.32 -9.34
C GLU A 127 -6.69 -13.44 -8.14
N PRO A 128 -6.24 -13.02 -6.95
CA PRO A 128 -7.12 -12.98 -5.78
C PRO A 128 -8.11 -11.81 -5.90
N VAL A 129 -9.31 -11.99 -5.35
CA VAL A 129 -10.31 -10.91 -5.24
C VAL A 129 -9.84 -9.80 -4.30
N HIS A 130 -8.96 -10.12 -3.33
CA HIS A 130 -8.30 -9.15 -2.46
C HIS A 130 -6.97 -9.70 -1.96
N SER A 131 -5.93 -8.87 -1.92
CA SER A 131 -4.57 -9.27 -1.49
C SER A 131 -4.17 -8.55 -0.21
N PHE A 132 -3.38 -9.24 0.64
CA PHE A 132 -2.88 -8.71 1.91
C PHE A 132 -1.55 -9.38 2.30
N HIS A 133 -0.84 -8.73 3.24
CA HIS A 133 0.47 -9.20 3.67
C HIS A 133 0.38 -10.21 4.84
N TYR A 134 -0.50 -9.95 5.81
CA TYR A 134 -0.62 -10.79 7.00
C TYR A 134 -1.88 -11.63 7.00
N LEU A 135 -1.75 -12.91 7.34
CA LEU A 135 -2.88 -13.86 7.42
C LEU A 135 -3.98 -13.37 8.39
N VAL A 136 -3.59 -12.70 9.47
CA VAL A 136 -4.54 -12.14 10.46
C VAL A 136 -5.44 -11.07 9.84
N GLU A 137 -4.90 -10.26 8.93
CA GLU A 137 -5.66 -9.26 8.18
C GLU A 137 -6.73 -9.92 7.31
N GLY A 138 -6.34 -10.94 6.53
CA GLY A 138 -7.29 -11.71 5.71
C GLY A 138 -8.40 -12.37 6.51
N HIS A 139 -8.07 -12.96 7.66
CA HIS A 139 -9.08 -13.53 8.55
C HIS A 139 -10.02 -12.48 9.14
N ALA A 140 -9.54 -11.26 9.42
CA ALA A 140 -10.38 -10.16 9.91
C ALA A 140 -11.35 -9.69 8.80
N ILE A 141 -10.86 -9.53 7.57
CA ILE A 141 -11.67 -9.18 6.41
C ILE A 141 -12.75 -10.25 6.18
N LEU A 142 -12.34 -11.52 6.12
CA LEU A 142 -13.28 -12.62 5.83
C LEU A 142 -14.35 -12.78 6.92
N ARG A 143 -14.00 -12.61 8.21
CA ARG A 143 -15.00 -12.59 9.30
C ARG A 143 -16.01 -11.45 9.13
N LYS A 144 -15.53 -10.27 8.74
CA LYS A 144 -16.41 -9.13 8.47
C LYS A 144 -17.35 -9.41 7.31
N LEU A 145 -16.88 -9.96 6.21
CA LEU A 145 -17.73 -10.35 5.07
C LEU A 145 -18.78 -11.39 5.46
N ILE A 146 -18.38 -12.40 6.26
CA ILE A 146 -19.29 -13.42 6.76
C ILE A 146 -20.41 -12.78 7.57
N SER A 147 -20.08 -11.86 8.48
CA SER A 147 -21.07 -11.14 9.31
C SER A 147 -21.96 -10.22 8.48
N ASP A 148 -21.39 -9.38 7.63
CA ASP A 148 -22.12 -8.32 6.94
C ASP A 148 -23.03 -8.86 5.83
N TYR A 149 -22.66 -9.99 5.21
CA TYR A 149 -23.39 -10.61 4.10
C TYR A 149 -24.03 -11.96 4.46
N SER A 150 -24.08 -12.31 5.74
CA SER A 150 -24.63 -13.59 6.22
C SER A 150 -24.06 -14.81 5.45
N LEU A 151 -22.74 -14.81 5.19
CA LEU A 151 -22.09 -15.91 4.50
C LEU A 151 -21.88 -17.11 5.43
N CYS A 152 -21.67 -18.28 4.85
CA CYS A 152 -21.45 -19.49 5.61
C CYS A 152 -19.96 -19.63 6.03
N PRO A 153 -19.63 -19.67 7.35
CA PRO A 153 -18.25 -19.86 7.81
C PRO A 153 -17.60 -21.16 7.31
N ARG A 154 -18.39 -22.24 7.06
CA ARG A 154 -17.87 -23.49 6.50
C ARG A 154 -17.48 -23.34 5.04
N LEU A 155 -18.31 -22.67 4.24
CA LEU A 155 -18.00 -22.38 2.83
C LEU A 155 -16.88 -21.34 2.68
N CYS A 156 -16.59 -20.58 3.75
CA CYS A 156 -15.45 -19.65 3.83
C CYS A 156 -14.22 -20.23 4.57
N PHE A 157 -14.17 -21.53 4.86
CA PHE A 157 -13.07 -22.22 5.58
C PHE A 157 -12.70 -21.60 6.94
N MET A 158 -13.63 -20.86 7.55
CA MET A 158 -13.46 -20.28 8.89
C MET A 158 -13.92 -21.23 9.99
N GLN A 159 -14.67 -22.29 9.64
CA GLN A 159 -15.07 -23.39 10.51
C GLN A 159 -14.62 -24.72 9.90
N LYS A 160 -13.95 -25.54 10.70
CA LYS A 160 -13.39 -26.85 10.27
C LYS A 160 -14.30 -28.02 10.57
N SER A 161 -15.29 -27.86 11.46
CA SER A 161 -16.20 -28.98 11.82
C SER A 161 -17.14 -29.29 10.67
N GLU A 162 -17.57 -30.56 10.60
CA GLU A 162 -18.60 -31.03 9.63
C GLU A 162 -20.03 -30.70 10.08
N GLU A 163 -20.22 -30.27 11.31
CA GLU A 163 -21.50 -29.84 11.84
C GLU A 163 -22.01 -28.55 11.17
N PRO A 164 -23.34 -28.34 11.15
CA PRO A 164 -23.91 -27.07 10.69
C PRO A 164 -23.25 -25.88 11.37
N CYS A 165 -23.07 -24.79 10.63
CA CYS A 165 -22.30 -23.65 11.13
C CYS A 165 -22.93 -22.89 12.31
N GLY A 166 -24.22 -23.09 12.56
CA GLY A 166 -24.95 -22.44 13.67
C GLY A 166 -25.09 -20.93 13.51
N THR A 167 -24.82 -20.39 12.32
CA THR A 167 -24.93 -18.96 11.98
C THR A 167 -26.10 -18.73 11.02
N ASP A 168 -26.42 -17.44 10.78
CA ASP A 168 -27.52 -17.02 9.89
C ASP A 168 -27.17 -17.18 8.39
N CYS A 169 -26.54 -18.30 8.02
CA CYS A 169 -26.17 -18.57 6.64
C CYS A 169 -27.33 -19.20 5.82
N ASN A 170 -28.56 -19.12 6.29
CA ASN A 170 -29.78 -19.69 5.67
C ASN A 170 -29.68 -21.20 5.34
N GLY A 171 -28.69 -21.90 5.96
CA GLY A 171 -28.50 -23.33 5.75
C GLY A 171 -27.73 -23.72 4.50
N ALA A 172 -26.97 -22.80 3.88
CA ALA A 172 -26.12 -23.06 2.71
C ALA A 172 -25.17 -24.25 2.94
N CYS A 173 -24.56 -24.37 4.13
CA CYS A 173 -23.70 -25.51 4.48
C CYS A 173 -24.44 -26.88 4.57
N MET A 174 -25.76 -26.89 4.56
CA MET A 174 -26.61 -28.06 4.54
C MET A 174 -27.38 -28.21 3.22
N GLN A 175 -27.04 -27.42 2.22
CA GLN A 175 -27.68 -27.34 0.90
C GLN A 175 -29.20 -27.04 1.00
N LYS A 176 -29.64 -26.31 2.03
CA LYS A 176 -31.02 -25.87 2.22
C LYS A 176 -31.33 -24.56 1.47
N GLU A 177 -30.36 -23.67 1.41
CA GLU A 177 -30.44 -22.45 0.60
C GLU A 177 -30.04 -22.78 -0.84
N ASP A 178 -30.73 -22.20 -1.81
CA ASP A 178 -30.34 -22.36 -3.21
C ASP A 178 -29.02 -21.62 -3.54
N THR A 179 -28.31 -22.17 -4.50
CA THR A 179 -27.00 -21.65 -4.90
C THR A 179 -27.07 -20.22 -5.42
N THR A 180 -28.10 -19.85 -6.16
CA THR A 180 -28.29 -18.53 -6.74
C THR A 180 -28.36 -17.46 -5.66
N SER A 181 -29.21 -17.69 -4.64
CA SER A 181 -29.37 -16.77 -3.50
C SER A 181 -28.09 -16.62 -2.68
N TYR A 182 -27.40 -17.73 -2.40
CA TYR A 182 -26.15 -17.71 -1.67
C TYR A 182 -25.04 -17.00 -2.47
N ASN A 183 -24.87 -17.37 -3.73
CA ASN A 183 -23.82 -16.83 -4.60
C ASN A 183 -24.00 -15.32 -4.83
N ALA A 184 -25.23 -14.82 -4.97
CA ALA A 184 -25.49 -13.38 -5.04
C ALA A 184 -24.95 -12.61 -3.82
N ARG A 185 -25.04 -13.20 -2.59
CA ARG A 185 -24.46 -12.59 -1.40
C ARG A 185 -22.92 -12.63 -1.40
N VAL A 186 -22.33 -13.73 -1.90
CA VAL A 186 -20.87 -13.82 -2.06
C VAL A 186 -20.37 -12.79 -3.06
N GLU A 187 -21.05 -12.64 -4.21
CA GLU A 187 -20.73 -11.63 -5.22
C GLU A 187 -20.84 -10.19 -4.66
N ALA A 188 -21.92 -9.92 -3.92
CA ALA A 188 -22.08 -8.63 -3.25
C ALA A 188 -20.94 -8.36 -2.23
N ALA A 189 -20.52 -9.39 -1.49
CA ALA A 189 -19.39 -9.30 -0.55
C ALA A 189 -18.06 -9.02 -1.30
N ILE A 190 -17.82 -9.68 -2.43
CA ILE A 190 -16.64 -9.43 -3.28
C ILE A 190 -16.69 -8.02 -3.84
N HIS A 191 -17.86 -7.58 -4.32
CA HIS A 191 -18.04 -6.22 -4.84
C HIS A 191 -17.70 -5.16 -3.80
N SER A 192 -18.10 -5.36 -2.53
CA SER A 192 -17.80 -4.44 -1.45
C SER A 192 -16.29 -4.30 -1.14
N LEU A 193 -15.50 -5.31 -1.43
CA LEU A 193 -14.04 -5.24 -1.30
C LEU A 193 -13.42 -4.31 -2.36
N ASN A 194 -14.07 -4.20 -3.51
CA ASN A 194 -13.62 -3.37 -4.63
C ASN A 194 -14.28 -1.98 -4.63
N ASP A 195 -15.42 -1.84 -3.95
CA ASP A 195 -16.15 -0.56 -3.83
C ASP A 195 -15.67 0.24 -2.63
N GLN A 196 -14.34 0.41 -2.54
CA GLN A 196 -13.74 1.26 -1.53
C GLN A 196 -13.77 2.73 -1.99
N PRO A 197 -13.85 3.69 -1.03
CA PRO A 197 -13.92 5.09 -1.39
C PRO A 197 -12.69 5.56 -2.16
N SER A 198 -12.91 6.44 -3.13
CA SER A 198 -11.86 7.19 -3.79
C SER A 198 -11.71 8.53 -3.09
N PHE A 199 -10.49 8.93 -2.79
CA PHE A 199 -10.20 10.18 -2.10
C PHE A 199 -8.80 10.69 -2.43
N ALA A 200 -8.58 11.97 -2.21
CA ALA A 200 -7.26 12.59 -2.23
C ALA A 200 -6.87 13.02 -0.81
N ILE A 201 -5.63 12.77 -0.43
CA ILE A 201 -5.03 13.38 0.76
C ILE A 201 -4.26 14.60 0.29
N VAL A 202 -4.68 15.79 0.75
CA VAL A 202 -4.05 17.06 0.40
C VAL A 202 -3.39 17.65 1.63
N ASP A 203 -2.14 18.09 1.47
CA ASP A 203 -1.36 18.70 2.53
C ASP A 203 -0.47 19.82 1.92
N ARG A 204 0.36 20.45 2.75
CA ARG A 204 1.30 21.49 2.29
C ARG A 204 2.16 21.00 1.12
N GLY A 205 2.48 21.92 0.20
CA GLY A 205 3.44 21.69 -0.89
C GLY A 205 4.89 21.99 -0.48
N LEU A 206 5.82 21.86 -1.41
CA LEU A 206 7.21 22.33 -1.28
C LEU A 206 7.29 23.85 -1.44
N LYS A 207 6.39 24.43 -2.24
CA LYS A 207 6.26 25.85 -2.48
C LYS A 207 4.95 26.38 -1.92
N LYS A 208 4.82 27.73 -1.83
CA LYS A 208 3.61 28.38 -1.29
C LYS A 208 2.37 28.28 -2.20
N ASP A 209 2.61 28.15 -3.50
CA ASP A 209 1.61 28.12 -4.55
C ASP A 209 1.20 26.70 -4.97
N GLU A 210 1.64 25.69 -4.20
CA GLU A 210 1.33 24.29 -4.46
C GLU A 210 0.93 23.52 -3.20
N GLN A 211 0.24 22.41 -3.39
CA GLN A 211 -0.16 21.44 -2.38
C GLN A 211 0.32 20.05 -2.77
N SER A 212 0.71 19.23 -1.79
CA SER A 212 0.95 17.81 -2.04
C SER A 212 -0.37 17.06 -2.14
N CYS A 213 -0.43 16.09 -3.05
CA CYS A 213 -1.58 15.23 -3.25
C CYS A 213 -1.17 13.76 -3.25
N ILE A 214 -1.92 12.93 -2.53
CA ILE A 214 -1.86 11.47 -2.64
C ILE A 214 -3.23 11.00 -3.05
N LEU A 215 -3.35 10.42 -4.24
CA LEU A 215 -4.60 9.97 -4.82
C LEU A 215 -4.83 8.49 -4.52
N VAL A 216 -6.00 8.20 -3.96
CA VAL A 216 -6.49 6.84 -3.68
C VAL A 216 -7.73 6.60 -4.53
N LEU A 217 -7.72 5.56 -5.34
CA LEU A 217 -8.82 5.13 -6.19
C LEU A 217 -9.30 3.74 -5.77
N ASN A 218 -10.58 3.60 -5.46
CA ASN A 218 -11.16 2.33 -5.01
C ASN A 218 -10.37 1.70 -3.86
N GLY A 219 -9.98 2.52 -2.87
CA GLY A 219 -9.18 2.08 -1.72
C GLY A 219 -7.72 1.77 -2.01
N ARG A 220 -7.26 1.88 -3.27
CA ARG A 220 -5.87 1.62 -3.68
C ARG A 220 -5.12 2.90 -3.97
N VAL A 221 -3.88 2.99 -3.53
CA VAL A 221 -3.05 4.17 -3.77
C VAL A 221 -2.65 4.21 -5.24
N TYR A 222 -3.23 5.15 -5.99
CA TYR A 222 -2.91 5.38 -7.39
C TYR A 222 -1.53 6.02 -7.54
N GLY A 223 -1.27 7.08 -6.75
CA GLY A 223 -0.01 7.79 -6.86
C GLY A 223 0.05 9.05 -6.00
N MET A 224 1.07 9.86 -6.23
CA MET A 224 1.25 11.14 -5.54
C MET A 224 1.88 12.18 -6.44
N GLY A 225 1.64 13.46 -6.13
CA GLY A 225 2.15 14.59 -6.88
C GLY A 225 1.97 15.90 -6.17
N TYR A 226 2.05 16.99 -6.94
CA TYR A 226 1.86 18.35 -6.46
C TYR A 226 0.82 19.05 -7.32
N LEU A 227 -0.16 19.67 -6.67
CA LEU A 227 -1.24 20.41 -7.29
C LEU A 227 -1.01 21.91 -7.08
N PRO A 228 -1.27 22.76 -8.07
CA PRO A 228 -1.51 24.18 -7.85
C PRO A 228 -2.62 24.40 -6.80
N THR A 229 -2.52 25.47 -6.01
CA THR A 229 -3.49 25.74 -4.93
C THR A 229 -4.90 26.09 -5.43
N ASP A 230 -5.06 26.43 -6.71
CA ASP A 230 -6.30 26.81 -7.38
C ASP A 230 -7.05 25.61 -8.00
N ILE A 231 -6.47 24.41 -8.01
CA ILE A 231 -7.12 23.21 -8.56
C ILE A 231 -8.24 22.71 -7.64
N GLN A 232 -9.39 22.37 -8.24
CA GLN A 232 -10.47 21.68 -7.55
C GLN A 232 -10.13 20.21 -7.32
N VAL A 233 -9.93 19.84 -6.05
CA VAL A 233 -9.53 18.47 -5.64
C VAL A 233 -10.62 17.42 -5.95
N ALA A 234 -11.86 17.82 -6.24
CA ALA A 234 -12.95 16.90 -6.53
C ALA A 234 -12.89 16.30 -7.96
N ASP A 235 -12.17 16.92 -8.89
CA ASP A 235 -12.08 16.47 -10.28
C ASP A 235 -10.96 15.46 -10.48
N LEU A 236 -11.33 14.20 -10.75
CA LEU A 236 -10.41 13.10 -10.90
C LEU A 236 -9.42 13.29 -12.07
N GLU A 237 -9.89 13.77 -13.21
CA GLU A 237 -9.03 13.92 -14.39
C GLU A 237 -7.96 14.99 -14.16
N SER A 238 -8.34 16.13 -13.61
CA SER A 238 -7.38 17.18 -13.22
C SER A 238 -6.36 16.69 -12.19
N LEU A 239 -6.77 15.81 -11.25
CA LEU A 239 -5.83 15.22 -10.29
C LEU A 239 -4.82 14.28 -10.96
N LYS A 240 -5.27 13.46 -11.91
CA LYS A 240 -4.39 12.51 -12.61
C LYS A 240 -3.29 13.19 -13.41
N ASP A 241 -3.55 14.37 -13.98
CA ASP A 241 -2.56 15.13 -14.74
C ASP A 241 -1.37 15.59 -13.86
N HIS A 242 -1.58 15.72 -12.56
CA HIS A 242 -0.59 16.21 -11.60
C HIS A 242 -0.01 15.11 -10.69
N VAL A 243 -0.57 13.90 -10.74
CA VAL A 243 -0.20 12.78 -9.87
C VAL A 243 0.52 11.72 -10.68
N GLN A 244 1.74 11.39 -10.28
CA GLN A 244 2.49 10.29 -10.86
C GLN A 244 2.04 8.96 -10.25
N PRO A 245 1.71 7.93 -11.07
CA PRO A 245 1.35 6.62 -10.57
C PRO A 245 2.52 5.95 -9.85
N TYR A 246 2.23 5.28 -8.75
CA TYR A 246 3.20 4.46 -8.01
C TYR A 246 2.69 3.04 -7.85
N LYS A 247 3.59 2.06 -7.96
CA LYS A 247 3.21 0.67 -7.71
C LYS A 247 2.94 0.50 -6.21
N GLU A 248 1.67 0.34 -5.87
CA GLU A 248 1.21 0.11 -4.50
C GLU A 248 1.74 -1.23 -3.95
N ASN A 249 1.88 -1.29 -2.64
CA ASN A 249 2.03 -2.50 -1.84
C ASN A 249 1.24 -2.34 -0.53
N SER A 250 1.05 -3.45 0.20
CA SER A 250 0.28 -3.44 1.45
C SER A 250 0.80 -2.45 2.49
N TYR A 251 2.12 -2.24 2.55
CA TYR A 251 2.71 -1.23 3.46
C TYR A 251 2.26 0.18 3.11
N ILE A 252 2.36 0.58 1.83
CA ILE A 252 1.93 1.91 1.35
C ILE A 252 0.43 2.07 1.59
N ARG A 253 -0.39 1.06 1.24
CA ARG A 253 -1.84 1.08 1.45
C ARG A 253 -2.18 1.30 2.92
N HIS A 254 -1.65 0.47 3.81
CA HIS A 254 -1.87 0.59 5.25
C HIS A 254 -1.46 1.96 5.79
N LEU A 255 -0.30 2.46 5.38
CA LEU A 255 0.21 3.76 5.79
C LEU A 255 -0.71 4.92 5.37
N VAL A 256 -1.18 4.92 4.12
CA VAL A 256 -2.06 5.95 3.56
C VAL A 256 -3.43 5.93 4.23
N HIS A 257 -4.05 4.76 4.38
CA HIS A 257 -5.33 4.62 5.07
C HIS A 257 -5.26 4.98 6.57
N SER A 258 -4.18 4.58 7.25
CA SER A 258 -3.93 4.96 8.64
C SER A 258 -3.78 6.47 8.80
N PHE A 259 -3.09 7.13 7.86
CA PHE A 259 -2.97 8.58 7.83
C PHE A 259 -4.32 9.26 7.57
N ALA A 260 -5.09 8.78 6.59
CA ALA A 260 -6.42 9.30 6.29
C ALA A 260 -7.36 9.22 7.50
N SER A 261 -7.36 8.10 8.22
CA SER A 261 -8.15 7.91 9.44
C SER A 261 -7.72 8.86 10.56
N LYS A 262 -6.42 9.12 10.68
CA LYS A 262 -5.87 10.01 11.73
C LYS A 262 -6.08 11.49 11.44
N TYR A 263 -6.13 11.88 10.16
CA TYR A 263 -6.22 13.28 9.72
C TYR A 263 -7.37 13.48 8.72
N PRO A 264 -8.64 13.28 9.14
CA PRO A 264 -9.79 13.35 8.24
C PRO A 264 -9.97 14.73 7.59
N SER A 265 -9.49 15.81 8.22
CA SER A 265 -9.53 17.16 7.66
C SER A 265 -8.64 17.37 6.42
N LYS A 266 -7.74 16.42 6.12
CA LYS A 266 -6.88 16.44 4.92
C LYS A 266 -7.38 15.52 3.82
N VAL A 267 -8.51 14.85 4.05
CA VAL A 267 -9.08 13.87 3.12
C VAL A 267 -10.23 14.51 2.38
N TYR A 268 -10.14 14.50 1.07
CA TYR A 268 -11.15 15.07 0.15
C TYR A 268 -11.73 13.92 -0.69
N PRO A 269 -13.06 13.73 -0.67
CA PRO A 269 -13.69 12.72 -1.53
C PRO A 269 -13.48 13.09 -2.99
N VAL A 270 -13.16 12.09 -3.81
CA VAL A 270 -13.04 12.24 -5.26
C VAL A 270 -14.21 11.49 -5.88
N THR A 271 -15.06 12.25 -6.61
CA THR A 271 -16.15 11.65 -7.36
C THR A 271 -15.61 11.03 -8.64
N LYS A 272 -15.94 9.76 -8.86
CA LYS A 272 -15.71 9.14 -10.18
C LYS A 272 -16.66 9.81 -11.18
N PRO A 273 -16.22 10.20 -12.38
CA PRO A 273 -17.16 10.30 -13.49
C PRO A 273 -17.85 8.94 -13.60
N ALA A 274 -19.15 8.94 -13.91
CA ALA A 274 -19.90 7.70 -14.14
C ALA A 274 -19.18 6.93 -15.26
N ILE A 275 -18.37 5.95 -14.89
CA ILE A 275 -17.64 5.09 -15.83
C ILE A 275 -18.47 3.83 -15.97
N GLU A 276 -18.86 3.58 -17.21
CA GLU A 276 -19.34 2.32 -17.71
C GLU A 276 -18.44 1.17 -17.22
N ASP A 277 -19.08 0.09 -16.76
CA ASP A 277 -18.44 -1.13 -16.26
C ASP A 277 -17.45 -1.72 -17.28
N PHE A 278 -16.17 -1.56 -17.02
CA PHE A 278 -15.08 -2.29 -17.67
C PHE A 278 -14.35 -3.21 -16.68
N TYR A 279 -15.09 -3.98 -15.91
CA TYR A 279 -14.50 -5.13 -15.21
C TYR A 279 -15.40 -6.33 -15.43
N GLN A 280 -15.12 -7.09 -16.48
CA GLN A 280 -15.57 -8.47 -16.56
C GLN A 280 -14.53 -9.30 -15.80
N PRO A 281 -14.89 -9.93 -14.66
CA PRO A 281 -14.05 -10.94 -14.08
C PRO A 281 -14.01 -12.13 -15.06
N ALA A 282 -12.81 -12.52 -15.48
CA ALA A 282 -12.62 -13.75 -16.19
C ALA A 282 -12.94 -14.92 -15.24
N PHE A 283 -14.11 -15.47 -15.38
CA PHE A 283 -14.45 -16.75 -14.76
C PHE A 283 -13.73 -17.84 -15.56
N TYR A 284 -12.82 -18.54 -14.89
CA TYR A 284 -12.27 -19.81 -15.35
C TYR A 284 -12.67 -20.95 -14.41
#